data_c93ecf400043ce9958b8318d5c3d9cc0
#
_entry.id   c93ecf400043ce9958b8318d5c3d9cc0
#
_cell.length_a   1.000
_cell.length_b   1.000
_cell.length_c   1.000
_cell.angle_alpha   90.00
_cell.angle_beta   90.00
_cell.angle_gamma   90.00
#
_symmetry.space_group_name_H-M   'P 1'
#
loop_
_entity.id
_entity.type
_entity.pdbx_description
1 polymer ?
#
loop_
_entity_poly.entity_id
_entity_poly.type
_entity_poly.pdbx_seq_one_letter_code
_entity_poly.pdbx_strand_id
1 'polypeptide(L)'
;MSKNYLSITVAVILQALDNGYQYGFDIMDVTGLPSGTVYPALRRLEETGYVESKWEKHAIAQAAQRPPRKYYELTKEGKEALAEAVKRYRLLEQTQAQPETKPKPSRAQ
;
A
#
# COMPACT_ATOMS: atom_id res chain seq x y z
N MET A 1 16.97 -21.37 -11.39
CA MET A 1 16.10 -20.31 -11.53
C MET A 1 15.86 -19.59 -10.22
N SER A 2 16.03 -18.39 -10.23
CA SER A 2 15.89 -17.68 -8.99
C SER A 2 14.45 -17.17 -8.83
N LYS A 3 14.05 -17.08 -7.62
CA LYS A 3 12.77 -16.53 -7.31
C LYS A 3 12.91 -15.07 -7.01
N ASN A 4 11.96 -14.30 -7.49
CA ASN A 4 11.93 -12.88 -7.20
C ASN A 4 11.08 -12.67 -5.97
N TYR A 5 11.77 -12.44 -4.87
CA TYR A 5 11.06 -12.13 -3.64
C TYR A 5 10.90 -10.63 -3.53
N LEU A 6 9.77 -10.23 -3.00
CA LEU A 6 9.56 -8.82 -2.71
C LEU A 6 10.51 -8.40 -1.60
N SER A 7 11.07 -7.22 -1.73
CA SER A 7 11.85 -6.65 -0.64
C SER A 7 10.93 -6.30 0.51
N ILE A 8 11.49 -6.15 1.70
CA ILE A 8 10.68 -5.76 2.83
C ILE A 8 10.05 -4.39 2.62
N THR A 9 10.75 -3.50 1.93
CA THR A 9 10.21 -2.19 1.63
C THR A 9 8.94 -2.30 0.81
N VAL A 10 8.97 -3.12 -0.23
CA VAL A 10 7.80 -3.30 -1.07
C VAL A 10 6.69 -4.03 -0.32
N ALA A 11 7.07 -5.00 0.50
CA ALA A 11 6.09 -5.72 1.29
C ALA A 11 5.36 -4.79 2.26
N VAL A 12 6.08 -3.84 2.84
CA VAL A 12 5.47 -2.87 3.74
C VAL A 12 4.46 -2.01 2.99
N ILE A 13 4.75 -1.66 1.76
CA ILE A 13 3.82 -0.87 0.96
C ILE A 13 2.56 -1.69 0.66
N LEU A 14 2.72 -2.96 0.30
CA LEU A 14 1.56 -3.81 0.07
C LEU A 14 0.72 -3.96 1.34
N GLN A 15 1.39 -4.07 2.47
CA GLN A 15 0.67 -4.20 3.73
C GLN A 15 -0.10 -2.93 4.06
N ALA A 16 0.47 -1.77 3.77
CA ALA A 16 -0.23 -0.52 3.97
C ALA A 16 -1.50 -0.48 3.12
N LEU A 17 -1.39 -0.92 1.87
CA LEU A 17 -2.57 -0.99 1.01
C LEU A 17 -3.61 -1.93 1.57
N ASP A 18 -3.17 -3.08 2.07
CA ASP A 18 -4.09 -4.06 2.63
C ASP A 18 -4.78 -3.51 3.87
N ASN A 19 -4.13 -2.62 4.58
CA ASN A 19 -4.70 -1.99 5.76
C ASN A 19 -5.59 -0.79 5.44
N GLY A 20 -5.78 -0.50 4.16
CA GLY A 20 -6.72 0.54 3.77
C GLY A 20 -6.10 1.87 3.39
N TYR A 21 -4.79 1.98 3.40
CA TYR A 21 -4.12 3.21 2.99
C TYR A 21 -3.93 3.15 1.49
N GLN A 22 -4.81 3.82 0.77
CA GLN A 22 -4.87 3.67 -0.68
C GLN A 22 -4.17 4.77 -1.46
N TYR A 23 -3.85 5.86 -0.82
CA TYR A 23 -3.19 6.97 -1.50
C TYR A 23 -1.71 6.94 -1.20
N GLY A 24 -0.88 7.23 -2.21
CA GLY A 24 0.56 7.25 -2.00
C GLY A 24 0.96 8.14 -0.84
N PHE A 25 0.26 9.26 -0.70
CA PHE A 25 0.52 10.18 0.37
C PHE A 25 0.32 9.52 1.75
N ASP A 26 -0.77 8.77 1.90
CA ASP A 26 -1.02 8.09 3.17
C ASP A 26 -0.04 6.95 3.39
N ILE A 27 0.35 6.27 2.33
CA ILE A 27 1.34 5.20 2.45
C ILE A 27 2.65 5.77 2.96
N MET A 28 3.06 6.92 2.42
CA MET A 28 4.27 7.58 2.91
C MET A 28 4.17 7.88 4.39
N ASP A 29 3.01 8.35 4.79
CA ASP A 29 2.81 8.78 6.16
C ASP A 29 2.89 7.62 7.15
N VAL A 30 2.22 6.51 6.83
CA VAL A 30 2.17 5.42 7.79
C VAL A 30 3.41 4.54 7.73
N THR A 31 4.12 4.52 6.61
CA THR A 31 5.33 3.70 6.52
C THR A 31 6.59 4.46 6.84
N GLY A 32 6.56 5.78 6.76
CA GLY A 32 7.75 6.59 6.92
C GLY A 32 8.66 6.58 5.71
N LEU A 33 8.21 5.99 4.62
CA LEU A 33 9.04 5.93 3.41
C LEU A 33 8.90 7.20 2.61
N PRO A 34 9.97 7.66 1.97
CA PRO A 34 9.91 8.88 1.18
C PRO A 34 9.23 8.66 -0.16
N SER A 35 8.82 9.74 -0.78
CA SER A 35 8.12 9.69 -2.06
C SER A 35 8.97 9.02 -3.14
N GLY A 36 10.28 9.25 -3.09
CA GLY A 36 11.18 8.64 -4.07
C GLY A 36 11.24 7.13 -3.97
N THR A 37 10.73 6.56 -2.89
CA THR A 37 10.64 5.12 -2.72
C THR A 37 9.23 4.64 -3.01
N VAL A 38 8.21 5.34 -2.50
CA VAL A 38 6.84 4.87 -2.57
C VAL A 38 6.30 4.90 -4.00
N TYR A 39 6.45 6.02 -4.70
CA TYR A 39 5.82 6.12 -6.01
C TYR A 39 6.48 5.23 -7.06
N PRO A 40 7.81 5.12 -7.12
CA PRO A 40 8.39 4.14 -8.05
C PRO A 40 8.00 2.71 -7.72
N ALA A 41 7.86 2.39 -6.44
CA ALA A 41 7.44 1.04 -6.05
C ALA A 41 6.01 0.78 -6.48
N LEU A 42 5.12 1.75 -6.28
CA LEU A 42 3.73 1.59 -6.72
C LEU A 42 3.64 1.40 -8.22
N ARG A 43 4.44 2.15 -8.98
CA ARG A 43 4.44 1.99 -10.42
C ARG A 43 4.88 0.59 -10.81
N ARG A 44 5.93 0.09 -10.18
CA ARG A 44 6.42 -1.23 -10.48
C ARG A 44 5.42 -2.31 -10.11
N LEU A 45 4.75 -2.12 -8.96
CA LEU A 45 3.73 -3.06 -8.54
C LEU A 45 2.54 -3.07 -9.48
N GLU A 46 2.22 -1.93 -10.03
CA GLU A 46 1.16 -1.84 -11.03
C GLU A 46 1.57 -2.58 -12.28
N GLU A 47 2.82 -2.43 -12.70
CA GLU A 47 3.31 -3.09 -13.89
C GLU A 47 3.35 -4.60 -13.73
N THR A 48 3.61 -5.08 -12.53
CA THR A 48 3.63 -6.53 -12.30
C THR A 48 2.25 -7.10 -12.04
N GLY A 49 1.25 -6.24 -11.91
CA GLY A 49 -0.10 -6.73 -11.70
C GLY A 49 -0.48 -6.96 -10.26
N TYR A 50 0.32 -6.51 -9.32
CA TYR A 50 0.01 -6.69 -7.90
C TYR A 50 -0.90 -5.60 -7.37
N VAL A 51 -0.94 -4.45 -8.01
CA VAL A 51 -1.87 -3.39 -7.65
C VAL A 51 -2.50 -2.82 -8.90
N GLU A 52 -3.67 -2.23 -8.73
CA GLU A 52 -4.33 -1.44 -9.76
C GLU A 52 -4.45 -0.04 -9.25
N SER A 53 -4.42 0.91 -10.17
CA SER A 53 -4.65 2.29 -9.80
C SER A 53 -5.95 2.77 -10.41
N LYS A 54 -6.59 3.67 -9.71
CA LYS A 54 -7.83 4.28 -10.16
C LYS A 54 -7.80 5.74 -9.77
N TRP A 55 -8.56 6.52 -10.51
CA TRP A 55 -8.68 7.93 -10.18
C TRP A 55 -9.94 8.16 -9.36
N GLU A 56 -9.83 9.06 -8.41
CA GLU A 56 -10.98 9.52 -7.67
C GLU A 56 -12.04 10.04 -8.62
N LYS A 57 -13.30 9.90 -8.22
CA LYS A 57 -14.38 10.47 -9.03
C LYS A 57 -14.26 11.98 -9.06
N HIS A 58 -14.56 12.53 -10.22
CA HIS A 58 -14.43 13.97 -10.40
C HIS A 58 -15.27 14.75 -9.40
N ALA A 59 -16.46 14.26 -9.10
CA ALA A 59 -17.34 14.96 -8.17
C ALA A 59 -16.74 15.03 -6.77
N ILE A 60 -16.07 13.97 -6.35
CA ILE A 60 -15.45 13.95 -5.02
C ILE A 60 -14.33 14.98 -4.94
N ALA A 61 -13.47 15.00 -5.97
CA ALA A 61 -12.37 15.94 -5.99
C ALA A 61 -12.88 17.36 -6.06
N GLN A 62 -13.93 17.58 -6.84
CA GLN A 62 -14.49 18.90 -7.01
C GLN A 62 -15.08 19.42 -5.70
N ALA A 63 -15.76 18.55 -4.97
CA ALA A 63 -16.32 18.94 -3.67
C ALA A 63 -15.21 19.32 -2.70
N ALA A 64 -14.05 18.70 -2.81
CA ALA A 64 -12.91 19.00 -1.97
C ALA A 64 -12.06 20.12 -2.54
N GLN A 65 -12.44 20.68 -3.67
CA GLN A 65 -11.76 21.81 -4.29
C GLN A 65 -10.30 21.51 -4.58
N ARG A 66 -10.06 20.37 -5.18
CA ARG A 66 -8.71 19.95 -5.56
C ARG A 66 -8.80 19.01 -6.75
N PRO A 67 -7.69 18.76 -7.43
CA PRO A 67 -7.68 17.79 -8.52
C PRO A 67 -7.96 16.38 -8.02
N PRO A 68 -8.49 15.50 -8.87
CA PRO A 68 -8.67 14.12 -8.49
C PRO A 68 -7.35 13.47 -8.11
N ARG A 69 -7.42 12.56 -7.16
CA ARG A 69 -6.26 11.83 -6.70
C ARG A 69 -6.28 10.42 -7.22
N LYS A 70 -5.10 9.86 -7.42
CA LYS A 70 -4.96 8.49 -7.83
C LYS A 70 -4.88 7.63 -6.59
N TYR A 71 -5.62 6.53 -6.57
CA TYR A 71 -5.55 5.62 -5.45
C TYR A 71 -5.29 4.21 -5.97
N TYR A 72 -4.83 3.35 -5.09
CA TYR A 72 -4.32 2.04 -5.44
C TYR A 72 -5.04 0.98 -4.64
N GLU A 73 -5.19 -0.19 -5.24
CA GLU A 73 -5.83 -1.33 -4.60
C GLU A 73 -5.03 -2.58 -4.92
N LEU A 74 -4.99 -3.51 -3.98
CA LEU A 74 -4.35 -4.78 -4.23
C LEU A 74 -5.22 -5.61 -5.16
N THR A 75 -4.57 -6.27 -6.11
CA THR A 75 -5.24 -7.28 -6.90
C THR A 75 -5.22 -8.59 -6.13
N LYS A 76 -5.87 -9.61 -6.68
CA LYS A 76 -5.79 -10.92 -6.10
C LYS A 76 -4.34 -11.39 -6.02
N GLU A 77 -3.60 -11.16 -7.09
CA GLU A 77 -2.18 -11.52 -7.12
C GLU A 77 -1.38 -10.74 -6.10
N GLY A 78 -1.76 -9.48 -5.90
CA GLY A 78 -1.09 -8.67 -4.89
C GLY A 78 -1.33 -9.18 -3.49
N LYS A 79 -2.53 -9.65 -3.22
CA LYS A 79 -2.83 -10.21 -1.90
C LYS A 79 -2.05 -11.49 -1.67
N GLU A 80 -1.91 -12.30 -2.70
CA GLU A 80 -1.13 -13.52 -2.59
C GLU A 80 0.34 -13.22 -2.36
N ALA A 81 0.85 -12.21 -3.08
CA ALA A 81 2.24 -11.81 -2.90
C ALA A 81 2.48 -11.27 -1.49
N LEU A 82 1.52 -10.54 -0.96
CA LEU A 82 1.64 -10.04 0.40
C LEU A 82 1.65 -11.18 1.41
N ALA A 83 0.79 -12.17 1.23
CA ALA A 83 0.76 -13.31 2.14
C ALA A 83 2.10 -14.03 2.17
N GLU A 84 2.73 -14.17 1.00
CA GLU A 84 4.05 -14.77 0.93
C GLU A 84 5.07 -13.92 1.67
N ALA A 85 5.00 -12.61 1.49
CA ALA A 85 5.95 -11.71 2.12
C ALA A 85 5.78 -11.71 3.63
N VAL A 86 4.56 -11.81 4.11
CA VAL A 86 4.32 -11.84 5.55
C VAL A 86 4.98 -13.08 6.17
N LYS A 87 4.92 -14.19 5.48
CA LYS A 87 5.58 -15.40 5.99
C LYS A 87 7.09 -15.22 6.03
N ARG A 88 7.64 -14.49 5.07
CA ARG A 88 9.08 -14.27 5.01
C ARG A 88 9.54 -13.25 6.03
N TYR A 89 8.78 -12.19 6.19
CA TYR A 89 9.16 -11.09 7.07
C TYR A 89 8.29 -11.13 8.31
N ARG A 90 8.78 -11.78 9.34
CA ARG A 90 7.98 -12.11 10.50
C ARG A 90 7.47 -10.89 11.26
N LEU A 91 8.15 -9.76 11.11
CA LEU A 91 7.65 -8.54 11.74
C LEU A 91 6.30 -8.14 11.17
N LEU A 92 6.12 -8.35 9.87
CA LEU A 92 4.85 -8.02 9.26
C LEU A 92 3.75 -8.94 9.76
N GLU A 93 4.10 -10.17 10.05
CA GLU A 93 3.14 -11.12 10.58
C GLU A 93 2.58 -10.66 11.90
N GLN A 94 3.44 -10.16 12.77
CA GLN A 94 2.99 -9.65 14.05
C GLN A 94 2.02 -8.50 13.90
N THR A 95 2.30 -7.62 12.97
CA THR A 95 1.43 -6.48 12.73
C THR A 95 0.06 -6.94 12.29
N GLN A 96 -0.01 -7.94 11.45
CA GLN A 96 -1.28 -8.42 10.96
C GLN A 96 -2.07 -9.19 12.00
N ALA A 97 -1.41 -9.67 13.01
CA ALA A 97 -2.05 -10.51 13.99
C ALA A 97 -2.86 -9.75 15.02
N GLN A 98 -2.95 -8.45 14.93
CA GLN A 98 -3.65 -7.64 15.92
C GLN A 98 -4.69 -6.75 15.30
N PRO A 99 -5.65 -7.32 14.63
CA PRO A 99 -6.64 -6.50 13.93
C PRO A 99 -7.50 -5.66 14.85
N GLU A 100 -7.83 -6.18 16.01
CA GLU A 100 -8.75 -5.46 16.87
C GLU A 100 -8.09 -4.28 17.55
N THR A 101 -6.78 -4.27 17.62
CA THR A 101 -6.10 -3.15 18.25
C THR A 101 -5.45 -2.25 17.24
N LYS A 102 -5.66 -2.50 15.96
CA LYS A 102 -5.01 -1.72 14.95
C LYS A 102 -5.56 -0.32 14.96
N PRO A 103 -4.74 0.66 15.24
CA PRO A 103 -5.23 2.02 15.28
C PRO A 103 -5.45 2.51 13.87
N LYS A 104 -6.42 3.39 13.73
CA LYS A 104 -6.55 4.04 12.47
C LYS A 104 -5.38 4.95 12.27
N PRO A 105 -4.96 5.09 11.04
CA PRO A 105 -3.90 6.04 10.79
C PRO A 105 -4.41 7.40 11.11
N SER A 106 -3.76 7.99 12.02
CA SER A 106 -4.23 9.29 12.44
C SER A 106 -3.08 10.23 12.39
N ARG A 107 -3.16 11.17 11.56
CA ARG A 107 -2.16 12.18 11.49
C ARG A 107 -2.36 13.22 12.51
N ALA A 108 -3.40 13.10 13.23
CA ALA A 108 -3.70 14.08 14.25
C ALA A 108 -2.91 13.86 15.50
N GLN A 109 -2.31 12.72 15.60
CA GLN A 109 -1.61 12.46 16.82
C GLN A 109 -0.43 13.31 16.96
#